data_1363cb20b177c77fa8aba0ba6c1e4f61
#
_entry.id   1363cb20b177c77fa8aba0ba6c1e4f61
#
_cell.length_a   1.000
_cell.length_b   1.000
_cell.length_c   1.000
_cell.angle_alpha   90.00
_cell.angle_beta   90.00
_cell.angle_gamma   90.00
#
_symmetry.space_group_name_H-M   'P 1'
#
loop_
_entity.id
_entity.type
_entity.pdbx_description
1 polymer ?
#
loop_
_entity_poly.entity_id
_entity_poly.type
_entity_poly.pdbx_seq_one_letter_code
_entity_poly.pdbx_strand_id
1 'polypeptide(L)'
;VAPINTDNHEGTLCLNQNGTTMFFTTCQSENKKELGCEISISQLKGKLWGSLNKLEVKVDSNTTIGHPTISSDEKAVVFSADMSGGYGGKDLWMVTKVARGQWSEPANLGIAVNTPGDEMFPFLHNDGSLYFASDGHVGMGGLDIYKSELDDNGIYVSAINLKYPINSSADDFGMIVERKSERGYFSSNRKTWTGEDGVENRSNGSDNIYQFELPVLVITLQGVITDTKTGAIVSGANVKLVGDDNSSVEVTTDNTGSYYFDLTPLVSYEIIVSRENYLNNKVTETTVGIEENTDLVKDINIDPIKKEIIMPRIEYDFTKWNLRPQSILDLDLLVITLNENPNITIELKSHTDFRGTDQQNLMLSQKRADACIQYLISKGIASDRLVSSGKGESEPYILTEQDSKREVKGGFLTKKVFKQGDEMSVSYINGLKNKFKETA
;
A
#
# COMPACT_ATOMS: atom_id res chain seq x y z
N VAL A 1 13.23 -30.38 -36.72
CA VAL A 1 12.58 -30.18 -38.04
C VAL A 1 13.14 -28.89 -38.65
N ALA A 2 13.71 -28.99 -39.87
CA ALA A 2 14.16 -27.78 -40.57
C ALA A 2 13.04 -26.73 -40.67
N PRO A 3 13.33 -25.42 -40.56
CA PRO A 3 14.68 -24.84 -40.51
C PRO A 3 15.25 -24.64 -39.07
N ILE A 4 14.51 -24.99 -38.01
CA ILE A 4 14.95 -24.75 -36.63
C ILE A 4 16.13 -25.66 -36.26
N ASN A 5 16.01 -26.96 -36.48
CA ASN A 5 17.08 -27.89 -36.17
C ASN A 5 18.06 -27.94 -37.36
N THR A 6 19.30 -27.63 -37.10
CA THR A 6 20.42 -27.60 -38.06
C THR A 6 21.47 -28.63 -37.68
N ASP A 7 22.64 -28.59 -38.32
CA ASP A 7 23.80 -29.38 -37.91
C ASP A 7 24.55 -28.81 -36.69
N ASN A 8 24.09 -27.67 -36.19
CA ASN A 8 24.58 -27.00 -34.98
C ASN A 8 23.83 -27.50 -33.72
N HIS A 9 24.18 -27.00 -32.55
CA HIS A 9 23.46 -27.24 -31.31
C HIS A 9 22.47 -26.12 -31.06
N GLU A 10 21.19 -26.42 -31.01
CA GLU A 10 20.13 -25.51 -30.65
C GLU A 10 19.69 -25.78 -29.22
N GLY A 11 19.50 -24.68 -28.46
CA GLY A 11 19.08 -24.74 -27.04
C GLY A 11 18.23 -23.56 -26.64
N THR A 12 17.80 -23.54 -25.42
CA THR A 12 17.01 -22.52 -24.74
C THR A 12 16.28 -21.52 -25.64
N LEU A 13 14.98 -21.57 -25.62
CA LEU A 13 14.14 -20.74 -26.47
C LEU A 13 13.14 -19.90 -25.65
N CYS A 14 12.73 -18.79 -26.22
CA CYS A 14 11.53 -18.08 -25.80
C CYS A 14 10.65 -17.74 -27.01
N LEU A 15 9.37 -17.54 -26.73
CA LEU A 15 8.39 -17.08 -27.71
C LEU A 15 7.91 -15.69 -27.35
N ASN A 16 7.61 -14.87 -28.38
CA ASN A 16 6.89 -13.63 -28.15
C ASN A 16 5.47 -13.91 -27.64
N GLN A 17 4.79 -12.86 -27.22
CA GLN A 17 3.46 -12.96 -26.61
C GLN A 17 2.43 -13.75 -27.42
N ASN A 18 2.48 -13.65 -28.74
CA ASN A 18 1.53 -14.30 -29.64
C ASN A 18 1.99 -15.68 -30.13
N GLY A 19 3.16 -16.16 -29.69
CA GLY A 19 3.75 -17.43 -30.14
C GLY A 19 4.14 -17.45 -31.62
N THR A 20 4.35 -16.27 -32.22
CA THR A 20 4.64 -16.14 -33.67
C THR A 20 6.08 -15.82 -34.00
N THR A 21 6.88 -15.45 -33.01
CA THR A 21 8.33 -15.24 -33.14
C THR A 21 9.05 -16.02 -32.06
N MET A 22 10.03 -16.80 -32.47
CA MET A 22 10.88 -17.58 -31.58
C MET A 22 12.27 -16.97 -31.56
N PHE A 23 12.83 -16.81 -30.39
CA PHE A 23 14.23 -16.50 -30.13
C PHE A 23 14.86 -17.72 -29.49
N PHE A 24 16.00 -18.15 -29.93
CA PHE A 24 16.66 -19.32 -29.36
C PHE A 24 18.17 -19.27 -29.57
N THR A 25 18.88 -19.99 -28.71
CA THR A 25 20.34 -20.13 -28.79
C THR A 25 20.73 -21.09 -29.88
N THR A 26 21.70 -20.70 -30.73
CA THR A 26 22.33 -21.56 -31.70
C THR A 26 23.85 -21.54 -31.48
N CYS A 27 24.44 -22.70 -31.16
CA CYS A 27 25.88 -22.83 -30.94
C CYS A 27 26.52 -23.54 -32.10
N GLN A 28 27.43 -22.89 -32.80
CA GLN A 28 28.14 -23.45 -33.93
C GLN A 28 29.22 -24.43 -33.44
N SER A 29 29.31 -25.57 -34.08
CA SER A 29 30.37 -26.52 -33.81
C SER A 29 31.04 -26.98 -35.13
N GLU A 30 32.35 -26.97 -35.14
CA GLU A 30 33.14 -27.52 -36.25
C GLU A 30 34.17 -28.49 -35.70
N ASN A 31 34.19 -29.71 -36.25
CA ASN A 31 35.12 -30.77 -35.82
C ASN A 31 35.12 -31.03 -34.30
N LYS A 32 33.96 -30.96 -33.65
CA LYS A 32 33.76 -31.03 -32.17
C LYS A 32 34.36 -29.86 -31.38
N LYS A 33 34.71 -28.77 -32.03
CA LYS A 33 35.13 -27.54 -31.38
C LYS A 33 33.96 -26.56 -31.41
N GLU A 34 33.56 -26.08 -30.27
CA GLU A 34 32.58 -25.00 -30.16
C GLU A 34 33.17 -23.68 -30.63
N LEU A 35 32.47 -23.00 -31.54
CA LEU A 35 32.88 -21.73 -32.13
C LEU A 35 32.15 -20.54 -31.54
N GLY A 36 31.38 -20.77 -30.44
CA GLY A 36 30.53 -19.79 -29.76
C GLY A 36 29.07 -19.95 -30.09
N CYS A 37 28.24 -19.22 -29.34
CA CYS A 37 26.78 -19.27 -29.48
C CYS A 37 26.24 -17.87 -29.84
N GLU A 38 25.13 -17.87 -30.58
CA GLU A 38 24.41 -16.69 -31.00
C GLU A 38 22.90 -16.85 -30.78
N ILE A 39 22.14 -15.78 -30.84
CA ILE A 39 20.67 -15.85 -30.76
C ILE A 39 20.10 -15.80 -32.17
N SER A 40 19.40 -16.88 -32.53
CA SER A 40 18.64 -17.00 -33.77
C SER A 40 17.17 -16.60 -33.56
N ILE A 41 16.58 -16.02 -34.61
CA ILE A 41 15.18 -15.63 -34.65
C ILE A 41 14.49 -16.31 -35.80
N SER A 42 13.32 -16.90 -35.54
CA SER A 42 12.44 -17.45 -36.59
C SER A 42 11.01 -16.94 -36.39
N GLN A 43 10.32 -16.75 -37.50
CA GLN A 43 8.90 -16.31 -37.49
C GLN A 43 7.99 -17.44 -37.97
N LEU A 44 6.88 -17.65 -37.29
CA LEU A 44 5.87 -18.61 -37.67
C LEU A 44 5.06 -18.10 -38.87
N LYS A 45 5.04 -18.84 -39.97
CA LYS A 45 4.25 -18.56 -41.17
C LYS A 45 3.24 -19.69 -41.37
N GLY A 46 2.00 -19.40 -40.98
CA GLY A 46 0.97 -20.44 -40.93
C GLY A 46 1.29 -21.49 -39.83
N LYS A 47 1.68 -22.70 -40.21
CA LYS A 47 2.06 -23.79 -39.26
C LYS A 47 3.57 -24.13 -39.30
N LEU A 48 4.35 -23.37 -40.04
CA LEU A 48 5.79 -23.69 -40.26
C LEU A 48 6.63 -22.49 -39.79
N TRP A 49 7.73 -22.80 -39.13
CA TRP A 49 8.75 -21.79 -38.81
C TRP A 49 9.52 -21.42 -40.10
N GLY A 50 9.77 -20.12 -40.25
CA GLY A 50 10.47 -19.56 -41.39
C GLY A 50 12.00 -19.66 -41.28
N SER A 51 12.73 -19.05 -42.25
CA SER A 51 14.18 -18.99 -42.23
C SER A 51 14.71 -18.32 -40.96
N LEU A 52 15.90 -18.75 -40.53
CA LEU A 52 16.60 -18.20 -39.39
C LEU A 52 17.19 -16.81 -39.75
N ASN A 53 17.06 -15.89 -38.84
CA ASN A 53 17.75 -14.63 -38.84
C ASN A 53 18.53 -14.52 -37.52
N LYS A 54 19.66 -13.83 -37.54
CA LYS A 54 20.42 -13.57 -36.33
C LYS A 54 19.88 -12.33 -35.61
N LEU A 55 19.89 -12.36 -34.29
CA LEU A 55 19.71 -11.14 -33.48
C LEU A 55 20.96 -10.27 -33.64
N GLU A 56 20.81 -9.15 -34.34
CA GLU A 56 21.92 -8.22 -34.58
C GLU A 56 22.25 -7.44 -33.29
N VAL A 57 23.18 -7.97 -32.53
CA VAL A 57 23.73 -7.37 -31.30
C VAL A 57 25.22 -7.11 -31.51
N LYS A 58 25.69 -5.95 -31.13
CA LYS A 58 27.13 -5.64 -31.14
C LYS A 58 27.81 -6.34 -29.97
N VAL A 59 28.60 -7.36 -30.27
CA VAL A 59 29.40 -8.12 -29.33
C VAL A 59 30.83 -8.28 -29.83
N ASP A 60 31.76 -8.52 -28.95
CA ASP A 60 33.14 -8.83 -29.29
C ASP A 60 33.23 -10.17 -30.03
N SER A 61 34.26 -10.38 -30.87
CA SER A 61 34.38 -11.52 -31.76
C SER A 61 34.44 -12.89 -31.07
N ASN A 62 34.70 -12.95 -29.79
CA ASN A 62 34.82 -14.19 -29.00
C ASN A 62 33.70 -14.33 -27.98
N THR A 63 32.69 -13.46 -27.98
CA THR A 63 31.57 -13.49 -27.05
C THR A 63 30.58 -14.56 -27.39
N THR A 64 30.18 -15.35 -26.42
CA THR A 64 29.08 -16.29 -26.47
C THR A 64 27.82 -15.67 -25.89
N ILE A 65 26.75 -15.62 -26.68
CA ILE A 65 25.44 -15.12 -26.22
C ILE A 65 24.39 -16.21 -26.34
N GLY A 66 23.50 -16.28 -25.33
CA GLY A 66 22.45 -17.30 -25.32
C GLY A 66 21.37 -17.04 -24.31
N HIS A 67 20.52 -18.03 -24.10
CA HIS A 67 19.40 -17.98 -23.13
C HIS A 67 18.53 -16.74 -23.30
N PRO A 68 17.95 -16.49 -24.49
CA PRO A 68 17.16 -15.27 -24.70
C PRO A 68 15.81 -15.33 -24.01
N THR A 69 15.34 -14.15 -23.55
CA THR A 69 13.95 -13.90 -23.19
C THR A 69 13.51 -12.54 -23.75
N ILE A 70 12.24 -12.43 -24.15
CA ILE A 70 11.68 -11.19 -24.72
C ILE A 70 10.59 -10.63 -23.83
N SER A 71 10.58 -9.29 -23.67
CA SER A 71 9.52 -8.59 -22.93
C SER A 71 8.14 -8.77 -23.58
N SER A 72 7.08 -8.68 -22.79
CA SER A 72 5.71 -8.84 -23.27
C SER A 72 5.31 -7.81 -24.32
N ASP A 73 5.89 -6.61 -24.30
CA ASP A 73 5.69 -5.53 -25.27
C ASP A 73 6.63 -5.64 -26.51
N GLU A 74 7.46 -6.69 -26.56
CA GLU A 74 8.45 -6.97 -27.63
C GLU A 74 9.48 -5.85 -27.85
N LYS A 75 9.75 -5.05 -26.81
CA LYS A 75 10.72 -3.94 -26.91
C LYS A 75 12.06 -4.22 -26.26
N ALA A 76 12.18 -5.24 -25.42
CA ALA A 76 13.43 -5.62 -24.78
C ALA A 76 13.71 -7.12 -24.95
N VAL A 77 14.97 -7.48 -25.15
CA VAL A 77 15.47 -8.85 -25.08
C VAL A 77 16.56 -8.88 -24.02
N VAL A 78 16.39 -9.77 -23.03
CA VAL A 78 17.43 -10.10 -22.06
C VAL A 78 18.08 -11.42 -22.47
N PHE A 79 19.38 -11.53 -22.28
CA PHE A 79 20.17 -12.69 -22.62
C PHE A 79 21.39 -12.82 -21.71
N SER A 80 21.96 -14.02 -21.64
CA SER A 80 23.20 -14.31 -20.92
C SER A 80 24.40 -14.21 -21.87
N ALA A 81 25.50 -13.58 -21.45
CA ALA A 81 26.70 -13.42 -22.26
C ALA A 81 27.98 -13.21 -21.43
N ASP A 82 29.10 -13.73 -21.96
CA ASP A 82 30.45 -13.54 -21.41
C ASP A 82 31.16 -12.31 -22.01
N MET A 83 30.40 -11.20 -22.11
CA MET A 83 30.89 -9.94 -22.71
C MET A 83 31.91 -9.24 -21.82
N SER A 84 32.86 -8.58 -22.47
CA SER A 84 33.80 -7.70 -21.76
C SER A 84 33.06 -6.56 -21.06
N GLY A 85 33.46 -6.26 -19.81
CA GLY A 85 32.82 -5.24 -18.98
C GLY A 85 31.68 -5.79 -18.10
N GLY A 86 31.51 -7.10 -18.03
CA GLY A 86 30.65 -7.79 -17.08
C GLY A 86 31.25 -7.84 -15.67
N TYR A 87 30.53 -8.46 -14.74
CA TYR A 87 30.93 -8.62 -13.34
C TYR A 87 31.58 -9.96 -13.06
N GLY A 88 31.31 -10.97 -13.90
CA GLY A 88 31.80 -12.30 -13.66
C GLY A 88 31.99 -13.16 -14.90
N GLY A 89 31.50 -14.38 -14.84
CA GLY A 89 31.52 -15.32 -15.95
C GLY A 89 30.54 -14.94 -17.04
N LYS A 90 29.30 -15.45 -16.96
CA LYS A 90 28.20 -14.99 -17.82
C LYS A 90 27.30 -14.04 -17.04
N ASP A 91 27.11 -12.86 -17.56
CA ASP A 91 26.22 -11.86 -17.02
C ASP A 91 24.92 -11.79 -17.83
N LEU A 92 23.87 -11.23 -17.23
CA LEU A 92 22.65 -10.86 -17.93
C LEU A 92 22.77 -9.45 -18.52
N TRP A 93 22.47 -9.37 -19.81
CA TRP A 93 22.51 -8.15 -20.61
C TRP A 93 21.15 -7.91 -21.25
N MET A 94 20.83 -6.68 -21.54
CA MET A 94 19.58 -6.28 -22.19
C MET A 94 19.86 -5.43 -23.42
N VAL A 95 19.12 -5.66 -24.49
CA VAL A 95 19.00 -4.76 -25.64
C VAL A 95 17.57 -4.30 -25.78
N THR A 96 17.37 -3.03 -26.15
CA THR A 96 16.06 -2.43 -26.39
C THR A 96 15.87 -2.11 -27.86
N LYS A 97 14.64 -2.20 -28.35
CA LYS A 97 14.29 -1.94 -29.72
C LYS A 97 14.30 -0.43 -29.99
N VAL A 98 15.23 0.03 -30.83
CA VAL A 98 15.36 1.46 -31.19
C VAL A 98 14.63 1.80 -32.49
N ALA A 99 14.53 0.84 -33.41
CA ALA A 99 13.74 0.94 -34.65
C ALA A 99 13.34 -0.44 -35.15
N ARG A 100 12.55 -0.53 -36.23
CA ARG A 100 12.17 -1.81 -36.82
C ARG A 100 13.41 -2.60 -37.22
N GLY A 101 13.64 -3.75 -36.58
CA GLY A 101 14.79 -4.64 -36.82
C GLY A 101 16.11 -4.11 -36.28
N GLN A 102 16.12 -3.07 -35.48
CA GLN A 102 17.33 -2.49 -34.89
C GLN A 102 17.24 -2.51 -33.35
N TRP A 103 18.29 -2.97 -32.72
CA TRP A 103 18.44 -3.06 -31.28
C TRP A 103 19.52 -2.07 -30.80
N SER A 104 19.41 -1.66 -29.54
CA SER A 104 20.42 -0.83 -28.89
C SER A 104 21.75 -1.56 -28.72
N GLU A 105 22.79 -0.84 -28.32
CA GLU A 105 23.96 -1.47 -27.70
C GLU A 105 23.51 -2.28 -26.47
N PRO A 106 24.14 -3.42 -26.14
CA PRO A 106 23.85 -4.18 -24.95
C PRO A 106 24.16 -3.38 -23.69
N ALA A 107 23.22 -3.38 -22.75
CA ALA A 107 23.41 -2.80 -21.41
C ALA A 107 23.46 -3.94 -20.38
N ASN A 108 24.51 -3.95 -19.55
CA ASN A 108 24.61 -4.88 -18.42
C ASN A 108 23.53 -4.55 -17.37
N LEU A 109 22.85 -5.54 -16.80
CA LEU A 109 21.78 -5.33 -15.81
C LEU A 109 22.31 -4.90 -14.43
N GLY A 110 23.61 -4.84 -14.25
CA GLY A 110 24.24 -4.27 -13.06
C GLY A 110 24.38 -5.26 -11.90
N ILE A 111 25.05 -4.80 -10.85
CA ILE A 111 25.44 -5.58 -9.69
C ILE A 111 24.27 -6.09 -8.83
N ALA A 112 23.07 -5.53 -9.01
CA ALA A 112 21.87 -5.99 -8.34
C ALA A 112 21.40 -7.37 -8.87
N VAL A 113 21.75 -7.67 -10.13
CA VAL A 113 21.40 -8.91 -10.85
C VAL A 113 22.63 -9.77 -11.06
N ASN A 114 23.74 -9.18 -11.54
CA ASN A 114 24.96 -9.89 -11.95
C ASN A 114 25.96 -9.99 -10.82
N THR A 115 26.71 -11.09 -10.79
CA THR A 115 27.71 -11.44 -9.77
C THR A 115 29.05 -11.84 -10.40
N PRO A 116 30.10 -12.16 -9.61
CA PRO A 116 31.29 -12.80 -10.14
C PRO A 116 31.09 -14.23 -10.70
N GLY A 117 29.95 -14.85 -10.50
CA GLY A 117 29.57 -16.16 -11.03
C GLY A 117 28.96 -16.09 -12.43
N ASP A 118 28.12 -17.05 -12.73
CA ASP A 118 27.34 -17.15 -13.95
C ASP A 118 25.87 -16.82 -13.69
N GLU A 119 25.27 -15.88 -14.44
CA GLU A 119 23.85 -15.61 -14.49
C GLU A 119 23.29 -16.11 -15.82
N MET A 120 22.31 -17.02 -15.74
CA MET A 120 21.80 -17.75 -16.91
C MET A 120 20.28 -17.91 -16.87
N PHE A 121 19.70 -18.36 -17.99
CA PHE A 121 18.28 -18.71 -18.12
C PHE A 121 17.31 -17.60 -17.67
N PRO A 122 17.49 -16.35 -18.13
CA PRO A 122 16.57 -15.29 -17.78
C PRO A 122 15.16 -15.55 -18.32
N PHE A 123 14.16 -15.14 -17.56
CA PHE A 123 12.75 -15.12 -17.95
C PHE A 123 12.12 -13.80 -17.51
N LEU A 124 11.64 -13.01 -18.50
CA LEU A 124 10.91 -11.77 -18.27
C LEU A 124 9.43 -12.07 -18.13
N HIS A 125 8.89 -11.84 -16.94
CA HIS A 125 7.47 -11.96 -16.68
C HIS A 125 6.72 -10.68 -17.14
N ASN A 126 5.39 -10.77 -17.26
CA ASN A 126 4.55 -9.69 -17.80
C ASN A 126 4.50 -8.43 -16.93
N ASP A 127 4.71 -8.57 -15.62
CA ASP A 127 4.77 -7.47 -14.64
C ASP A 127 6.12 -6.74 -14.63
N GLY A 128 7.08 -7.18 -15.45
CA GLY A 128 8.44 -6.66 -15.52
C GLY A 128 9.44 -7.38 -14.63
N SER A 129 9.00 -8.32 -13.77
CA SER A 129 9.91 -9.14 -12.96
C SER A 129 10.81 -10.00 -13.84
N LEU A 130 12.08 -10.12 -13.41
CA LEU A 130 13.09 -10.95 -14.04
C LEU A 130 13.39 -12.14 -13.14
N TYR A 131 13.16 -13.35 -13.66
CA TYR A 131 13.62 -14.60 -13.05
C TYR A 131 14.87 -15.06 -13.76
N PHE A 132 15.84 -15.61 -13.03
CA PHE A 132 17.08 -16.11 -13.62
C PHE A 132 17.74 -17.13 -12.68
N ALA A 133 18.69 -17.90 -13.19
CA ALA A 133 19.51 -18.81 -12.40
C ALA A 133 20.92 -18.22 -12.22
N SER A 134 21.49 -18.37 -11.03
CA SER A 134 22.85 -17.92 -10.71
C SER A 134 23.55 -18.89 -9.76
N ASP A 135 24.85 -19.04 -9.95
CA ASP A 135 25.75 -19.73 -9.03
C ASP A 135 26.63 -18.76 -8.20
N GLY A 136 26.52 -17.45 -8.48
CA GLY A 136 27.29 -16.42 -7.80
C GLY A 136 26.58 -15.73 -6.65
N HIS A 137 25.24 -15.70 -6.63
CA HIS A 137 24.46 -15.21 -5.49
C HIS A 137 24.46 -16.25 -4.34
N VAL A 138 24.15 -15.79 -3.12
CA VAL A 138 24.04 -16.68 -1.96
C VAL A 138 22.85 -17.63 -2.15
N GLY A 139 23.13 -18.89 -2.37
CA GLY A 139 22.18 -19.93 -2.75
C GLY A 139 22.18 -21.15 -1.83
N MET A 140 21.49 -22.20 -2.29
CA MET A 140 21.31 -23.48 -1.60
C MET A 140 22.07 -24.62 -2.31
N GLY A 141 22.30 -24.48 -3.61
CA GLY A 141 22.87 -25.50 -4.50
C GLY A 141 23.98 -24.96 -5.39
N GLY A 142 24.03 -25.44 -6.61
CA GLY A 142 24.86 -24.91 -7.68
C GLY A 142 24.17 -23.71 -8.31
N LEU A 143 23.41 -23.93 -9.40
CA LEU A 143 22.50 -22.90 -9.91
C LEU A 143 21.26 -22.83 -9.04
N ASP A 144 20.93 -21.66 -8.54
CA ASP A 144 19.70 -21.37 -7.83
C ASP A 144 18.88 -20.31 -8.60
N ILE A 145 17.56 -20.35 -8.47
CA ILE A 145 16.65 -19.43 -9.14
C ILE A 145 16.41 -18.20 -8.25
N TYR A 146 16.54 -17.04 -8.86
CA TYR A 146 16.33 -15.72 -8.24
C TYR A 146 15.24 -14.94 -8.97
N LYS A 147 14.63 -14.00 -8.26
CA LYS A 147 13.71 -12.99 -8.80
C LYS A 147 14.26 -11.60 -8.51
N SER A 148 14.23 -10.71 -9.50
CA SER A 148 14.48 -9.29 -9.34
C SER A 148 13.33 -8.50 -9.92
N GLU A 149 12.94 -7.40 -9.26
CA GLU A 149 11.86 -6.50 -9.65
C GLU A 149 12.43 -5.14 -10.09
N LEU A 150 11.64 -4.37 -10.83
CA LEU A 150 12.00 -3.01 -11.21
C LEU A 150 11.60 -2.03 -10.10
N ASP A 151 12.47 -1.07 -9.80
CA ASP A 151 12.13 0.09 -8.99
C ASP A 151 11.31 1.12 -9.79
N ASP A 152 10.89 2.21 -9.13
CA ASP A 152 10.14 3.31 -9.76
C ASP A 152 10.88 3.99 -10.93
N ASN A 153 12.18 3.78 -11.07
CA ASN A 153 13.02 4.31 -12.16
C ASN A 153 13.21 3.29 -13.29
N GLY A 154 12.65 2.09 -13.17
CA GLY A 154 12.81 1.00 -14.14
C GLY A 154 14.18 0.30 -14.05
N ILE A 155 14.83 0.29 -12.89
CA ILE A 155 16.11 -0.37 -12.62
C ILE A 155 15.84 -1.60 -11.77
N TYR A 156 16.45 -2.74 -12.13
CA TYR A 156 16.35 -3.97 -11.36
C TYR A 156 16.99 -3.80 -9.98
N VAL A 157 16.24 -4.18 -8.93
CA VAL A 157 16.72 -4.18 -7.55
C VAL A 157 17.40 -5.51 -7.20
N SER A 158 17.97 -5.61 -5.99
CA SER A 158 18.67 -6.81 -5.53
C SER A 158 17.83 -8.07 -5.69
N ALA A 159 18.45 -9.08 -6.27
CA ALA A 159 17.82 -10.37 -6.52
C ALA A 159 17.49 -11.11 -5.22
N ILE A 160 16.32 -11.74 -5.19
CA ILE A 160 15.80 -12.51 -4.07
C ILE A 160 15.82 -13.99 -4.45
N ASN A 161 16.47 -14.82 -3.61
CA ASN A 161 16.47 -16.28 -3.77
C ASN A 161 15.06 -16.84 -3.52
N LEU A 162 14.54 -17.67 -4.42
CA LEU A 162 13.18 -18.24 -4.29
C LEU A 162 13.08 -19.34 -3.23
N LYS A 163 14.19 -19.74 -2.63
CA LYS A 163 14.28 -20.70 -1.52
C LYS A 163 13.63 -22.05 -1.85
N TYR A 164 13.64 -22.95 -0.87
CA TYR A 164 12.91 -24.21 -0.93
C TYR A 164 11.39 -23.94 -0.92
N PRO A 165 10.56 -24.66 -1.71
CA PRO A 165 10.89 -25.85 -2.50
C PRO A 165 11.36 -25.59 -3.94
N ILE A 166 11.43 -24.35 -4.41
CA ILE A 166 11.90 -24.03 -5.76
C ILE A 166 13.38 -24.36 -5.87
N ASN A 167 14.21 -23.78 -5.01
CA ASN A 167 15.64 -24.08 -4.95
C ASN A 167 15.92 -25.24 -4.01
N SER A 168 16.98 -25.99 -4.32
CA SER A 168 17.44 -27.17 -3.59
C SER A 168 18.96 -27.16 -3.47
N SER A 169 19.56 -28.26 -3.01
CA SER A 169 21.01 -28.46 -3.02
C SER A 169 21.57 -28.92 -4.38
N ALA A 170 20.77 -28.88 -5.41
CA ALA A 170 21.12 -29.27 -6.78
C ALA A 170 21.20 -28.01 -7.69
N ASP A 171 21.27 -28.21 -9.01
CA ASP A 171 21.10 -27.10 -9.96
C ASP A 171 19.60 -26.92 -10.23
N ASP A 172 19.10 -25.73 -10.02
CA ASP A 172 17.71 -25.32 -10.26
C ASP A 172 17.72 -24.13 -11.23
N PHE A 173 17.09 -24.28 -12.41
CA PHE A 173 17.22 -23.30 -13.49
C PHE A 173 16.05 -23.32 -14.47
N GLY A 174 16.04 -22.39 -15.44
CA GLY A 174 15.11 -22.37 -16.56
C GLY A 174 13.65 -22.18 -16.15
N MET A 175 13.41 -21.33 -15.15
CA MET A 175 12.06 -21.05 -14.65
C MET A 175 11.23 -20.29 -15.67
N ILE A 176 9.99 -20.69 -15.84
CA ILE A 176 8.95 -19.96 -16.55
C ILE A 176 7.70 -19.88 -15.70
N VAL A 177 7.03 -18.74 -15.70
CA VAL A 177 5.82 -18.47 -14.92
C VAL A 177 4.67 -18.13 -15.87
N GLU A 178 3.49 -18.68 -15.62
CA GLU A 178 2.30 -18.38 -16.40
C GLU A 178 1.88 -16.91 -16.19
N ARG A 179 1.33 -16.28 -17.24
CA ARG A 179 0.99 -14.84 -17.26
C ARG A 179 -0.08 -14.40 -16.26
N LYS A 180 -0.96 -15.29 -15.87
CA LYS A 180 -2.16 -14.97 -15.06
C LYS A 180 -2.30 -15.85 -13.83
N SER A 181 -1.35 -16.70 -13.58
CA SER A 181 -1.34 -17.58 -12.41
C SER A 181 0.07 -17.61 -11.85
N GLU A 182 0.16 -17.91 -10.59
CA GLU A 182 1.42 -18.12 -9.90
C GLU A 182 1.94 -19.55 -10.08
N ARG A 183 1.54 -20.18 -11.19
CA ARG A 183 1.95 -21.51 -11.59
C ARG A 183 3.01 -21.43 -12.69
N GLY A 184 3.94 -22.36 -12.67
CA GLY A 184 4.99 -22.41 -13.68
C GLY A 184 5.76 -23.70 -13.67
N TYR A 185 6.88 -23.67 -14.38
CA TYR A 185 7.77 -24.81 -14.52
C TYR A 185 9.21 -24.36 -14.36
N PHE A 186 10.07 -25.26 -13.89
CA PHE A 186 11.52 -25.08 -13.85
C PHE A 186 12.22 -26.40 -14.02
N SER A 187 13.50 -26.36 -14.36
CA SER A 187 14.35 -27.54 -14.48
C SER A 187 15.20 -27.75 -13.25
N SER A 188 15.38 -28.98 -12.82
CA SER A 188 16.26 -29.33 -11.71
C SER A 188 16.85 -30.73 -11.86
N ASN A 189 18.11 -30.90 -11.43
CA ASN A 189 18.75 -32.20 -11.33
C ASN A 189 18.72 -32.79 -9.90
N ARG A 190 17.81 -32.28 -9.05
CA ARG A 190 17.60 -32.77 -7.68
C ARG A 190 17.28 -34.26 -7.66
N LYS A 191 17.83 -34.97 -6.67
CA LYS A 191 17.63 -36.43 -6.55
C LYS A 191 16.37 -36.79 -5.79
N THR A 192 15.88 -35.93 -4.93
CA THR A 192 14.65 -36.14 -4.14
C THR A 192 13.81 -34.87 -4.11
N TRP A 193 12.49 -35.03 -4.08
CA TRP A 193 11.53 -33.94 -3.85
C TRP A 193 10.27 -34.48 -3.16
N THR A 194 9.58 -33.64 -2.44
CA THR A 194 8.28 -34.00 -1.81
C THR A 194 7.15 -33.57 -2.73
N GLY A 195 6.26 -34.51 -3.10
CA GLY A 195 5.07 -34.23 -3.89
C GLY A 195 3.95 -33.56 -3.06
N GLU A 196 2.88 -33.14 -3.74
CA GLU A 196 1.69 -32.55 -3.08
C GLU A 196 1.03 -33.52 -2.06
N ASP A 197 1.18 -34.81 -2.27
CA ASP A 197 0.71 -35.88 -1.36
C ASP A 197 1.60 -36.05 -0.11
N GLY A 198 2.64 -35.23 0.03
CA GLY A 198 3.62 -35.33 1.11
C GLY A 198 4.59 -36.51 0.97
N VAL A 199 4.58 -37.22 -0.17
CA VAL A 199 5.44 -38.39 -0.41
C VAL A 199 6.78 -37.94 -1.00
N GLU A 200 7.89 -38.48 -0.45
CA GLU A 200 9.21 -38.29 -1.01
C GLU A 200 9.35 -39.10 -2.30
N ASN A 201 9.63 -38.40 -3.38
CA ASN A 201 9.92 -38.95 -4.68
C ASN A 201 11.43 -38.96 -4.96
N ARG A 202 11.92 -39.78 -5.88
CA ARG A 202 13.35 -39.88 -6.24
C ARG A 202 13.57 -39.82 -7.73
N SER A 203 14.63 -39.14 -8.15
CA SER A 203 15.14 -39.07 -9.49
C SER A 203 16.52 -39.72 -9.57
N ASN A 204 17.00 -39.99 -10.79
CA ASN A 204 18.36 -40.46 -11.05
C ASN A 204 19.41 -39.32 -11.01
N GLY A 205 19.01 -38.06 -10.75
CA GLY A 205 19.88 -36.90 -10.78
C GLY A 205 20.11 -36.31 -12.16
N SER A 206 19.28 -36.67 -13.17
CA SER A 206 19.22 -35.99 -14.47
C SER A 206 18.32 -34.77 -14.35
N ASP A 207 18.44 -33.83 -15.30
CA ASP A 207 17.54 -32.68 -15.40
C ASP A 207 16.12 -33.16 -15.66
N ASN A 208 15.22 -32.74 -14.79
CA ASN A 208 13.79 -33.02 -14.89
C ASN A 208 13.04 -31.69 -14.86
N ILE A 209 11.85 -31.66 -15.44
CA ILE A 209 10.95 -30.49 -15.38
C ILE A 209 10.01 -30.70 -14.22
N TYR A 210 9.99 -29.69 -13.32
CA TYR A 210 9.09 -29.60 -12.17
C TYR A 210 8.04 -28.57 -12.44
N GLN A 211 6.80 -28.86 -12.08
CA GLN A 211 5.72 -27.90 -12.00
C GLN A 211 5.68 -27.35 -10.57
N PHE A 212 5.44 -26.06 -10.44
CA PHE A 212 5.14 -25.43 -9.16
C PHE A 212 3.87 -24.60 -9.27
N GLU A 213 3.24 -24.41 -8.15
CA GLU A 213 2.16 -23.46 -7.95
C GLU A 213 2.52 -22.66 -6.69
N LEU A 214 2.72 -21.35 -6.85
CA LEU A 214 2.94 -20.47 -5.70
C LEU A 214 1.59 -20.31 -5.01
N PRO A 215 1.48 -20.62 -3.71
CA PRO A 215 0.23 -20.46 -3.01
C PRO A 215 -0.19 -18.99 -3.09
N VAL A 216 -1.40 -18.75 -3.57
CA VAL A 216 -1.98 -17.40 -3.51
C VAL A 216 -2.02 -16.99 -2.05
N LEU A 217 -1.32 -15.91 -1.72
CA LEU A 217 -1.32 -15.37 -0.37
C LEU A 217 -2.74 -14.88 -0.02
N VAL A 218 -3.38 -15.56 0.90
CA VAL A 218 -4.72 -15.22 1.38
C VAL A 218 -4.58 -14.35 2.62
N ILE A 219 -4.95 -13.08 2.49
CA ILE A 219 -4.98 -12.14 3.60
C ILE A 219 -6.42 -11.68 3.76
N THR A 220 -6.96 -11.81 4.95
CA THR A 220 -8.31 -11.39 5.27
C THR A 220 -8.31 -10.30 6.32
N LEU A 221 -9.34 -9.48 6.35
CA LEU A 221 -9.59 -8.49 7.40
C LEU A 221 -11.02 -8.63 7.88
N GLN A 222 -11.16 -8.83 9.18
CA GLN A 222 -12.47 -8.89 9.83
C GLN A 222 -12.48 -8.08 11.13
N GLY A 223 -13.65 -7.76 11.61
CA GLY A 223 -13.81 -7.06 12.88
C GLY A 223 -15.26 -6.74 13.20
N VAL A 224 -15.49 -6.10 14.33
CA VAL A 224 -16.79 -5.71 14.81
C VAL A 224 -16.85 -4.20 15.01
N ILE A 225 -17.97 -3.60 14.60
CA ILE A 225 -18.24 -2.18 14.84
C ILE A 225 -19.05 -2.03 16.12
N THR A 226 -18.55 -1.17 17.03
CA THR A 226 -19.19 -0.92 18.32
C THR A 226 -19.35 0.57 18.60
N ASP A 227 -20.32 0.88 19.47
CA ASP A 227 -20.56 2.25 19.98
C ASP A 227 -19.55 2.56 21.09
N THR A 228 -18.81 3.63 20.96
CA THR A 228 -17.74 4.06 21.89
C THR A 228 -18.24 4.23 23.34
N LYS A 229 -19.53 4.58 23.54
CA LYS A 229 -20.05 4.90 24.87
C LYS A 229 -20.70 3.76 25.58
N THR A 230 -21.41 2.94 24.81
CA THR A 230 -22.22 1.85 25.35
C THR A 230 -21.54 0.51 25.21
N GLY A 231 -20.56 0.39 24.31
CA GLY A 231 -19.97 -0.87 23.89
C GLY A 231 -20.94 -1.76 23.09
N ALA A 232 -22.12 -1.24 22.74
CA ALA A 232 -23.10 -1.99 21.98
C ALA A 232 -22.66 -2.18 20.54
N ILE A 233 -23.04 -3.32 19.97
CA ILE A 233 -22.83 -3.66 18.56
C ILE A 233 -23.58 -2.65 17.66
N VAL A 234 -22.94 -2.19 16.60
CA VAL A 234 -23.54 -1.32 15.60
C VAL A 234 -23.76 -2.11 14.31
N SER A 235 -24.98 -2.56 14.10
CA SER A 235 -25.41 -3.20 12.87
C SER A 235 -25.77 -2.18 11.76
N GLY A 236 -25.63 -2.58 10.50
CA GLY A 236 -25.96 -1.72 9.35
C GLY A 236 -25.02 -0.52 9.19
N ALA A 237 -23.83 -0.54 9.77
CA ALA A 237 -22.78 0.42 9.47
C ALA A 237 -22.16 0.09 8.10
N ASN A 238 -21.91 1.12 7.28
CA ASN A 238 -21.15 0.97 6.05
C ASN A 238 -19.66 1.03 6.38
N VAL A 239 -18.93 0.00 5.98
CA VAL A 239 -17.47 -0.09 6.12
C VAL A 239 -16.89 -0.05 4.71
N LYS A 240 -16.16 1.00 4.39
CA LYS A 240 -15.50 1.20 3.10
C LYS A 240 -14.01 1.02 3.25
N LEU A 241 -13.45 0.14 2.45
CA LEU A 241 -12.02 -0.11 2.33
C LEU A 241 -11.49 0.58 1.06
N VAL A 242 -10.43 1.37 1.17
CA VAL A 242 -9.77 2.07 0.05
C VAL A 242 -8.28 1.76 0.08
N GLY A 243 -7.78 1.11 -0.97
CA GLY A 243 -6.36 0.81 -1.13
C GLY A 243 -5.58 1.95 -1.79
N ASP A 244 -4.28 2.03 -1.52
CA ASP A 244 -3.34 2.95 -2.20
C ASP A 244 -3.10 2.55 -3.67
N ASP A 245 -3.51 1.33 -4.07
CA ASP A 245 -3.61 0.85 -5.44
C ASP A 245 -4.85 1.36 -6.20
N ASN A 246 -5.62 2.28 -5.60
CA ASN A 246 -6.91 2.79 -6.07
C ASN A 246 -8.06 1.77 -6.05
N SER A 247 -7.89 0.63 -5.41
CA SER A 247 -9.00 -0.29 -5.15
C SER A 247 -9.97 0.30 -4.13
N SER A 248 -11.27 -0.03 -4.27
CA SER A 248 -12.29 0.39 -3.31
C SER A 248 -13.41 -0.65 -3.24
N VAL A 249 -13.67 -1.14 -2.04
CA VAL A 249 -14.74 -2.10 -1.74
C VAL A 249 -15.49 -1.62 -0.51
N GLU A 250 -16.79 -1.87 -0.44
CA GLU A 250 -17.60 -1.54 0.74
C GLU A 250 -18.54 -2.69 1.11
N VAL A 251 -18.77 -2.85 2.42
CA VAL A 251 -19.70 -3.82 2.98
C VAL A 251 -20.54 -3.14 4.06
N THR A 252 -21.70 -3.71 4.33
CA THR A 252 -22.56 -3.27 5.43
C THR A 252 -22.51 -4.31 6.55
N THR A 253 -22.27 -3.87 7.79
CA THR A 253 -22.22 -4.78 8.94
C THR A 253 -23.57 -5.49 9.15
N ASP A 254 -23.49 -6.75 9.52
CA ASP A 254 -24.63 -7.60 9.82
C ASP A 254 -25.23 -7.31 11.22
N ASN A 255 -26.14 -8.18 11.68
CA ASN A 255 -26.77 -8.05 13.01
C ASN A 255 -25.78 -8.25 14.17
N THR A 256 -24.61 -8.81 13.92
CA THR A 256 -23.52 -8.97 14.90
C THR A 256 -22.52 -7.82 14.85
N GLY A 257 -22.77 -6.82 13.98
CA GLY A 257 -21.86 -5.70 13.74
C GLY A 257 -20.59 -6.08 13.00
N SER A 258 -20.53 -7.29 12.45
CA SER A 258 -19.34 -7.84 11.83
C SER A 258 -19.16 -7.37 10.39
N TYR A 259 -17.90 -7.23 9.97
CA TYR A 259 -17.50 -7.00 8.60
C TYR A 259 -16.34 -7.93 8.22
N TYR A 260 -16.16 -8.14 6.91
CA TYR A 260 -15.12 -8.99 6.34
C TYR A 260 -14.68 -8.47 4.98
N PHE A 261 -13.38 -8.55 4.69
CA PHE A 261 -12.75 -8.27 3.39
C PHE A 261 -11.67 -9.28 3.09
N ASP A 262 -11.55 -9.65 1.82
CA ASP A 262 -10.33 -10.23 1.26
C ASP A 262 -9.40 -9.08 0.85
N LEU A 263 -8.13 -9.13 1.24
CA LEU A 263 -7.15 -8.09 1.00
C LEU A 263 -6.15 -8.51 -0.07
N THR A 264 -5.75 -7.55 -0.91
CA THR A 264 -4.64 -7.74 -1.84
C THR A 264 -3.30 -7.61 -1.09
N PRO A 265 -2.32 -8.49 -1.32
CA PRO A 265 -0.98 -8.34 -0.79
C PRO A 265 -0.30 -7.03 -1.23
N LEU A 266 0.63 -6.52 -0.40
CA LEU A 266 1.44 -5.32 -0.64
C LEU A 266 0.64 -4.02 -0.84
N VAL A 267 -0.56 -3.92 -0.27
CA VAL A 267 -1.42 -2.74 -0.34
C VAL A 267 -1.63 -2.16 1.06
N SER A 268 -1.61 -0.82 1.15
CA SER A 268 -1.99 -0.10 2.37
C SER A 268 -3.41 0.42 2.23
N TYR A 269 -4.23 0.14 3.24
CA TYR A 269 -5.65 0.41 3.23
C TYR A 269 -6.06 1.49 4.22
N GLU A 270 -7.03 2.28 3.80
CA GLU A 270 -7.82 3.16 4.65
C GLU A 270 -9.21 2.56 4.82
N ILE A 271 -9.64 2.36 6.07
CA ILE A 271 -10.94 1.81 6.44
C ILE A 271 -11.80 2.94 6.96
N ILE A 272 -12.89 3.25 6.28
CA ILE A 272 -13.82 4.32 6.63
C ILE A 272 -15.13 3.70 7.08
N VAL A 273 -15.50 3.95 8.33
CA VAL A 273 -16.77 3.47 8.90
C VAL A 273 -17.75 4.63 9.00
N SER A 274 -18.95 4.44 8.46
CA SER A 274 -20.04 5.41 8.53
C SER A 274 -21.36 4.78 8.93
N ARG A 275 -22.14 5.49 9.73
CA ARG A 275 -23.49 5.06 10.14
C ARG A 275 -24.34 6.29 10.43
N GLU A 276 -25.63 6.23 10.10
CA GLU A 276 -26.58 7.28 10.46
C GLU A 276 -26.60 7.48 11.99
N ASN A 277 -26.59 8.72 12.46
CA ASN A 277 -26.48 9.14 13.85
C ASN A 277 -25.12 8.86 14.54
N TYR A 278 -24.08 8.53 13.79
CA TYR A 278 -22.70 8.37 14.27
C TYR A 278 -21.74 9.28 13.50
N LEU A 279 -20.67 9.68 14.15
CA LEU A 279 -19.52 10.28 13.46
C LEU A 279 -18.79 9.18 12.67
N ASN A 280 -18.34 9.53 11.48
CA ASN A 280 -17.47 8.64 10.71
C ASN A 280 -16.16 8.42 11.46
N ASN A 281 -15.64 7.21 11.41
CA ASN A 281 -14.32 6.89 11.91
C ASN A 281 -13.45 6.37 10.77
N LYS A 282 -12.14 6.65 10.84
CA LYS A 282 -11.17 6.33 9.85
C LYS A 282 -9.94 5.70 10.50
N VAL A 283 -9.59 4.50 10.07
CA VAL A 283 -8.41 3.79 10.54
C VAL A 283 -7.64 3.23 9.36
N THR A 284 -6.39 2.86 9.57
CA THR A 284 -5.53 2.29 8.52
C THR A 284 -5.13 0.87 8.84
N GLU A 285 -4.88 0.08 7.79
CA GLU A 285 -4.31 -1.25 7.86
C GLU A 285 -3.37 -1.46 6.68
N THR A 286 -2.41 -2.38 6.77
CA THR A 286 -1.50 -2.67 5.66
C THR A 286 -1.22 -4.16 5.54
N THR A 287 -1.10 -4.61 4.29
CA THR A 287 -0.64 -5.97 3.97
C THR A 287 0.84 -5.99 3.55
N VAL A 288 1.51 -4.84 3.57
CA VAL A 288 2.94 -4.75 3.25
C VAL A 288 3.76 -5.51 4.30
N GLY A 289 4.59 -6.44 3.84
CA GLY A 289 5.43 -7.26 4.71
C GLY A 289 4.76 -8.51 5.28
N ILE A 290 3.52 -8.83 4.86
CA ILE A 290 2.86 -10.09 5.17
C ILE A 290 3.30 -11.13 4.14
N GLU A 291 3.95 -12.20 4.60
CA GLU A 291 4.53 -13.26 3.75
C GLU A 291 3.79 -14.60 3.87
N GLU A 292 2.80 -14.70 4.78
CA GLU A 292 2.03 -15.92 5.03
C GLU A 292 0.53 -15.60 5.10
N ASN A 293 -0.31 -16.61 4.86
CA ASN A 293 -1.75 -16.48 5.01
C ASN A 293 -2.10 -15.90 6.38
N THR A 294 -2.80 -14.78 6.42
CA THR A 294 -3.02 -14.03 7.64
C THR A 294 -4.45 -13.53 7.74
N ASP A 295 -5.09 -13.81 8.88
CA ASP A 295 -6.38 -13.25 9.24
C ASP A 295 -6.15 -12.04 10.16
N LEU A 296 -6.33 -10.85 9.63
CA LEU A 296 -6.25 -9.60 10.39
C LEU A 296 -7.58 -9.35 11.12
N VAL A 297 -7.50 -8.94 12.38
CA VAL A 297 -8.66 -8.58 13.19
C VAL A 297 -8.57 -7.14 13.63
N LYS A 298 -9.57 -6.32 13.28
CA LYS A 298 -9.62 -4.91 13.65
C LYS A 298 -11.03 -4.48 14.06
N ASP A 299 -11.26 -4.42 15.35
CA ASP A 299 -12.50 -3.87 15.90
C ASP A 299 -12.44 -2.34 15.85
N ILE A 300 -13.53 -1.71 15.42
CA ILE A 300 -13.61 -0.26 15.24
C ILE A 300 -14.79 0.31 16.03
N ASN A 301 -14.49 1.32 16.86
CA ASN A 301 -15.50 2.02 17.63
C ASN A 301 -15.94 3.29 16.88
N ILE A 302 -17.23 3.60 16.89
CA ILE A 302 -17.77 4.84 16.33
C ILE A 302 -18.53 5.65 17.37
N ASP A 303 -18.42 6.97 17.31
CA ASP A 303 -19.02 7.87 18.27
C ASP A 303 -20.43 8.25 17.86
N PRO A 304 -21.46 8.03 18.72
CA PRO A 304 -22.81 8.49 18.44
C PRO A 304 -22.85 10.02 18.43
N ILE A 305 -23.52 10.60 17.43
CA ILE A 305 -23.75 12.04 17.34
C ILE A 305 -24.67 12.45 18.49
N LYS A 306 -24.18 13.24 19.43
CA LYS A 306 -25.01 13.89 20.44
C LYS A 306 -25.70 15.11 19.84
N LYS A 307 -26.92 15.38 20.27
CA LYS A 307 -27.62 16.64 19.94
C LYS A 307 -26.82 17.87 20.35
N GLU A 308 -25.99 17.77 21.38
CA GLU A 308 -25.08 18.84 21.83
C GLU A 308 -23.69 18.25 22.08
N ILE A 309 -22.72 18.63 21.26
CA ILE A 309 -21.31 18.38 21.49
C ILE A 309 -20.78 19.58 22.28
N ILE A 310 -20.40 19.36 23.53
CA ILE A 310 -19.68 20.39 24.30
C ILE A 310 -18.29 20.44 23.72
N MET A 311 -18.04 21.42 22.87
CA MET A 311 -16.69 21.71 22.34
C MET A 311 -15.77 22.16 23.48
N PRO A 312 -14.45 21.93 23.36
CA PRO A 312 -13.48 22.54 24.24
C PRO A 312 -13.75 24.03 24.33
N ARG A 313 -13.59 24.59 25.51
CA ARG A 313 -14.02 25.96 25.83
C ARG A 313 -13.23 26.97 25.02
N ILE A 314 -13.88 27.61 24.05
CA ILE A 314 -13.29 28.70 23.28
C ILE A 314 -13.33 29.96 24.15
N GLU A 315 -12.17 30.44 24.57
CA GLU A 315 -12.03 31.59 25.44
C GLU A 315 -11.69 32.86 24.66
N TYR A 316 -12.23 33.99 25.15
CA TYR A 316 -11.99 35.33 24.62
C TYR A 316 -11.43 36.27 25.66
N ASP A 317 -10.74 37.31 25.25
CA ASP A 317 -10.41 38.43 26.12
C ASP A 317 -11.67 39.20 26.51
N PHE A 318 -11.58 39.89 27.64
CA PHE A 318 -12.70 40.69 28.13
C PHE A 318 -13.17 41.71 27.08
N THR A 319 -14.46 41.73 26.80
CA THR A 319 -15.13 42.52 25.74
C THR A 319 -14.65 42.33 24.31
N LYS A 320 -13.79 41.36 24.06
CA LYS A 320 -13.29 41.06 22.71
C LYS A 320 -13.96 39.80 22.12
N TRP A 321 -13.89 39.69 20.80
CA TRP A 321 -14.35 38.56 20.00
C TRP A 321 -13.26 37.95 19.14
N ASN A 322 -12.00 38.44 19.21
CA ASN A 322 -10.88 37.88 18.50
C ASN A 322 -10.51 36.53 19.11
N LEU A 323 -10.31 35.52 18.24
CA LEU A 323 -9.90 34.18 18.64
C LEU A 323 -8.48 34.20 19.24
N ARG A 324 -8.31 33.53 20.36
CA ARG A 324 -6.99 33.31 20.98
C ARG A 324 -6.28 32.15 20.29
N PRO A 325 -4.93 32.08 20.29
CA PRO A 325 -4.20 30.96 19.71
C PRO A 325 -4.66 29.58 20.21
N GLN A 326 -4.99 29.45 21.49
CA GLN A 326 -5.52 28.24 22.07
C GLN A 326 -6.88 27.82 21.47
N SER A 327 -7.77 28.80 21.29
CA SER A 327 -9.09 28.57 20.67
C SER A 327 -8.99 28.17 19.21
N ILE A 328 -7.93 28.59 18.51
CA ILE A 328 -7.65 28.18 17.12
C ILE A 328 -7.34 26.71 17.07
N LEU A 329 -6.54 26.17 17.98
CA LEU A 329 -6.23 24.73 18.03
C LEU A 329 -7.50 23.87 18.19
N ASP A 330 -8.40 24.33 19.07
CA ASP A 330 -9.67 23.62 19.30
C ASP A 330 -10.60 23.69 18.06
N LEU A 331 -10.61 24.84 17.36
CA LEU A 331 -11.34 24.98 16.11
C LEU A 331 -10.73 24.15 14.96
N ASP A 332 -9.42 23.98 14.92
CA ASP A 332 -8.77 23.11 13.93
C ASP A 332 -9.19 21.64 14.11
N LEU A 333 -9.39 21.17 15.33
CA LEU A 333 -9.96 19.83 15.57
C LEU A 333 -11.40 19.72 15.04
N LEU A 334 -12.21 20.79 15.20
CA LEU A 334 -13.55 20.82 14.63
C LEU A 334 -13.53 20.82 13.10
N VAL A 335 -12.56 21.50 12.47
CA VAL A 335 -12.36 21.46 11.01
C VAL A 335 -12.11 20.04 10.54
N ILE A 336 -11.23 19.29 11.21
CA ILE A 336 -10.96 17.88 10.90
C ILE A 336 -12.26 17.07 10.99
N THR A 337 -12.97 17.17 12.13
CA THR A 337 -14.23 16.45 12.33
C THR A 337 -15.27 16.76 11.25
N LEU A 338 -15.42 18.04 10.87
CA LEU A 338 -16.37 18.46 9.84
C LEU A 338 -15.99 18.00 8.42
N ASN A 339 -14.69 17.90 8.13
CA ASN A 339 -14.20 17.36 6.86
C ASN A 339 -14.42 15.86 6.76
N GLU A 340 -14.20 15.12 7.84
CA GLU A 340 -14.46 13.67 7.90
C GLU A 340 -15.95 13.35 7.88
N ASN A 341 -16.81 14.31 8.22
CA ASN A 341 -18.27 14.17 8.30
C ASN A 341 -18.99 15.21 7.44
N PRO A 342 -18.95 15.10 6.11
CA PRO A 342 -19.44 16.14 5.20
C PRO A 342 -20.94 16.41 5.30
N ASN A 343 -21.72 15.47 5.81
CA ASN A 343 -23.18 15.58 5.95
C ASN A 343 -23.65 16.24 7.25
N ILE A 344 -22.73 16.58 8.17
CA ILE A 344 -23.07 17.22 9.45
C ILE A 344 -23.18 18.73 9.26
N THR A 345 -24.26 19.30 9.80
CA THR A 345 -24.43 20.73 10.02
C THR A 345 -24.34 21.04 11.50
N ILE A 346 -23.75 22.17 11.85
CA ILE A 346 -23.58 22.59 13.25
C ILE A 346 -24.17 23.98 13.50
N GLU A 347 -24.74 24.17 14.69
CA GLU A 347 -25.01 25.45 15.27
C GLU A 347 -23.99 25.76 16.37
N LEU A 348 -23.19 26.81 16.21
CA LEU A 348 -22.21 27.24 17.18
C LEU A 348 -22.81 28.31 18.09
N LYS A 349 -23.11 27.92 19.32
CA LYS A 349 -23.66 28.80 20.33
C LYS A 349 -22.57 29.47 21.16
N SER A 350 -22.65 30.77 21.38
CA SER A 350 -21.76 31.53 22.25
C SER A 350 -22.51 32.25 23.35
N HIS A 351 -21.93 32.25 24.53
CA HIS A 351 -22.53 32.81 25.74
C HIS A 351 -21.62 33.90 26.34
N THR A 352 -22.17 34.75 27.15
CA THR A 352 -21.44 35.74 27.96
C THR A 352 -21.75 35.54 29.45
N ASP A 353 -20.95 36.16 30.30
CA ASP A 353 -21.29 36.31 31.69
C ASP A 353 -22.31 37.46 31.86
N PHE A 354 -22.77 37.64 33.10
CA PHE A 354 -23.80 38.59 33.49
C PHE A 354 -23.32 40.08 33.54
N ARG A 355 -22.07 40.36 33.14
CA ARG A 355 -21.53 41.74 33.16
C ARG A 355 -21.94 42.49 31.90
N GLY A 356 -22.63 43.59 32.04
CA GLY A 356 -23.15 44.38 30.94
C GLY A 356 -24.69 44.41 30.93
N THR A 357 -25.26 44.90 29.83
CA THR A 357 -26.70 44.81 29.60
C THR A 357 -27.00 43.59 28.71
N ASP A 358 -28.20 43.03 28.80
CA ASP A 358 -28.65 41.87 27.99
C ASP A 358 -28.38 42.13 26.51
N GLN A 359 -28.65 43.34 26.01
CA GLN A 359 -28.44 43.69 24.61
C GLN A 359 -26.94 43.70 24.26
N GLN A 360 -26.08 44.23 25.14
CA GLN A 360 -24.62 44.20 24.93
C GLN A 360 -24.08 42.77 24.95
N ASN A 361 -24.55 41.95 25.87
CA ASN A 361 -24.19 40.55 26.01
C ASN A 361 -24.66 39.75 24.83
N LEU A 362 -25.86 39.96 24.30
CA LEU A 362 -26.37 39.33 23.10
C LEU A 362 -25.51 39.69 21.87
N MET A 363 -25.20 40.98 21.69
CA MET A 363 -24.34 41.44 20.58
C MET A 363 -22.91 40.89 20.67
N LEU A 364 -22.34 40.82 21.88
CA LEU A 364 -20.97 40.30 22.07
C LEU A 364 -20.91 38.81 21.80
N SER A 365 -21.87 38.04 22.31
CA SER A 365 -21.95 36.61 22.05
C SER A 365 -22.15 36.31 20.57
N GLN A 366 -23.00 37.07 19.86
CA GLN A 366 -23.15 36.91 18.42
C GLN A 366 -21.83 37.12 17.66
N LYS A 367 -21.12 38.24 17.94
CA LYS A 367 -19.81 38.50 17.31
C LYS A 367 -18.77 37.39 17.57
N ARG A 368 -18.81 36.79 18.75
CA ARG A 368 -17.95 35.65 19.10
C ARG A 368 -18.29 34.41 18.32
N ALA A 369 -19.57 34.06 18.22
CA ALA A 369 -20.03 32.96 17.38
C ALA A 369 -19.66 33.20 15.91
N ASP A 370 -19.90 34.43 15.41
CA ASP A 370 -19.54 34.80 14.03
C ASP A 370 -18.04 34.65 13.76
N ALA A 371 -17.18 35.04 14.69
CA ALA A 371 -15.72 34.90 14.55
C ALA A 371 -15.29 33.45 14.42
N CYS A 372 -15.90 32.52 15.16
CA CYS A 372 -15.65 31.08 14.99
C CYS A 372 -16.12 30.57 13.64
N ILE A 373 -17.33 30.95 13.21
CA ILE A 373 -17.87 30.57 11.91
C ILE A 373 -16.98 31.07 10.76
N GLN A 374 -16.56 32.33 10.83
CA GLN A 374 -15.64 32.88 9.81
C GLN A 374 -14.30 32.12 9.76
N TYR A 375 -13.79 31.68 10.91
CA TYR A 375 -12.61 30.85 10.96
C TYR A 375 -12.84 29.52 10.26
N LEU A 376 -13.93 28.80 10.55
CA LEU A 376 -14.26 27.52 9.91
C LEU A 376 -14.43 27.68 8.39
N ILE A 377 -15.09 28.75 7.94
CA ILE A 377 -15.23 29.07 6.50
C ILE A 377 -13.85 29.32 5.88
N SER A 378 -12.95 30.05 6.56
CA SER A 378 -11.60 30.30 6.07
C SER A 378 -10.76 29.01 5.90
N LYS A 379 -11.13 27.94 6.60
CA LYS A 379 -10.54 26.60 6.51
C LYS A 379 -11.24 25.68 5.50
N GLY A 380 -12.19 26.21 4.73
CA GLY A 380 -12.85 25.49 3.64
C GLY A 380 -14.15 24.79 4.01
N ILE A 381 -14.68 24.96 5.22
CA ILE A 381 -15.98 24.40 5.56
C ILE A 381 -17.08 25.25 4.88
N ALA A 382 -18.01 24.58 4.20
CA ALA A 382 -19.09 25.23 3.48
C ALA A 382 -20.03 26.00 4.42
N SER A 383 -20.40 27.23 4.05
CA SER A 383 -21.16 28.15 4.93
C SER A 383 -22.58 27.67 5.21
N ASP A 384 -23.20 26.91 4.33
CA ASP A 384 -24.53 26.30 4.50
C ASP A 384 -24.58 25.20 5.58
N ARG A 385 -23.43 24.71 5.99
CA ARG A 385 -23.28 23.76 7.09
C ARG A 385 -23.12 24.38 8.47
N LEU A 386 -23.05 25.72 8.56
CA LEU A 386 -22.63 26.44 9.74
C LEU A 386 -23.66 27.51 10.12
N VAL A 387 -24.13 27.49 11.37
CA VAL A 387 -25.02 28.50 11.94
C VAL A 387 -24.37 29.11 13.18
N SER A 388 -24.33 30.45 13.29
CA SER A 388 -23.88 31.15 14.48
C SER A 388 -25.08 31.59 15.31
N SER A 389 -24.99 31.47 16.63
CA SER A 389 -26.05 31.89 17.57
C SER A 389 -25.46 32.50 18.83
N GLY A 390 -25.65 33.79 19.00
CA GLY A 390 -25.35 34.49 20.26
C GLY A 390 -26.48 34.32 21.25
N LYS A 391 -26.20 33.83 22.44
CA LYS A 391 -27.20 33.63 23.53
C LYS A 391 -27.12 34.65 24.66
N GLY A 392 -26.10 35.49 24.64
CA GLY A 392 -25.87 36.41 25.75
C GLY A 392 -25.76 35.65 27.07
N GLU A 393 -26.53 36.10 28.07
CA GLU A 393 -26.65 35.45 29.37
C GLU A 393 -27.97 34.67 29.54
N SER A 394 -28.80 34.59 28.49
CA SER A 394 -30.13 33.98 28.55
C SER A 394 -30.14 32.48 28.74
N GLU A 395 -29.10 31.81 28.31
CA GLU A 395 -28.89 30.37 28.50
C GLU A 395 -27.62 30.16 29.35
N PRO A 396 -27.77 29.98 30.68
CA PRO A 396 -26.62 29.79 31.56
C PRO A 396 -25.89 28.50 31.31
N TYR A 397 -24.55 28.56 31.41
CA TYR A 397 -23.70 27.36 31.24
C TYR A 397 -23.88 26.41 32.44
N ILE A 398 -24.24 25.17 32.16
CA ILE A 398 -24.32 24.09 33.14
C ILE A 398 -22.93 23.48 33.34
N LEU A 399 -22.45 23.49 34.58
CA LEU A 399 -21.13 22.96 34.93
C LEU A 399 -21.02 21.45 34.68
N THR A 400 -20.01 21.04 34.01
CA THR A 400 -19.69 19.64 33.77
C THR A 400 -18.81 19.05 34.88
N GLU A 401 -18.62 17.72 34.89
CA GLU A 401 -17.68 17.06 35.80
C GLU A 401 -16.25 17.57 35.60
N GLN A 402 -15.87 17.90 34.38
CA GLN A 402 -14.55 18.46 34.07
C GLN A 402 -14.37 19.89 34.69
N ASP A 403 -15.41 20.70 34.66
CA ASP A 403 -15.38 22.02 35.31
C ASP A 403 -15.24 21.93 36.83
N SER A 404 -15.83 20.88 37.43
CA SER A 404 -15.73 20.65 38.89
C SER A 404 -14.30 20.33 39.36
N LYS A 405 -13.42 19.86 38.45
CA LYS A 405 -12.01 19.55 38.74
C LYS A 405 -11.05 20.72 38.44
N ARG A 406 -11.54 21.82 37.85
CA ARG A 406 -10.72 23.01 37.57
C ARG A 406 -10.57 23.91 38.79
N GLU A 407 -9.31 24.22 39.16
CA GLU A 407 -9.02 25.34 40.06
C GLU A 407 -9.24 26.69 39.31
N VAL A 408 -10.15 27.49 39.77
CA VAL A 408 -10.34 28.85 39.25
C VAL A 408 -9.22 29.74 39.77
N LYS A 409 -8.19 29.98 38.97
CA LYS A 409 -7.13 30.94 39.26
C LYS A 409 -7.62 32.36 38.89
N GLY A 410 -7.98 33.17 39.86
CA GLY A 410 -8.25 34.58 39.63
C GLY A 410 -9.20 35.18 40.66
N GLY A 411 -8.69 35.97 41.51
CA GLY A 411 -9.20 37.09 42.29
C GLY A 411 -10.38 36.90 43.24
N PHE A 412 -11.34 36.02 43.03
CA PHE A 412 -12.50 35.92 43.92
C PHE A 412 -12.99 34.50 44.25
N LEU A 413 -12.43 33.46 43.62
CA LEU A 413 -12.86 32.05 43.79
C LEU A 413 -11.68 31.08 43.91
N THR A 414 -10.63 31.44 44.62
CA THR A 414 -9.55 30.53 44.96
C THR A 414 -10.04 29.46 45.93
N LYS A 415 -10.21 28.23 45.50
CA LYS A 415 -10.52 27.01 46.27
C LYS A 415 -11.98 26.53 46.37
N LYS A 416 -12.91 26.95 45.51
CA LYS A 416 -14.18 26.24 45.46
C LYS A 416 -14.26 25.32 44.25
N VAL A 417 -14.37 24.03 44.50
CA VAL A 417 -14.65 23.00 43.47
C VAL A 417 -16.14 23.11 43.15
N PHE A 418 -16.47 23.40 41.90
CA PHE A 418 -17.83 23.31 41.39
C PHE A 418 -18.26 21.86 41.27
N LYS A 419 -19.55 21.57 41.50
CA LYS A 419 -20.11 20.25 41.29
C LYS A 419 -20.73 20.17 39.88
N GLN A 420 -20.68 19.00 39.28
CA GLN A 420 -21.42 18.74 38.06
C GLN A 420 -22.91 19.05 38.23
N GLY A 421 -23.50 19.76 37.27
CA GLY A 421 -24.90 20.16 37.29
C GLY A 421 -25.18 21.52 37.98
N ASP A 422 -24.15 22.19 38.52
CA ASP A 422 -24.33 23.56 39.03
C ASP A 422 -24.57 24.54 37.86
N GLU A 423 -25.61 25.36 37.97
CA GLU A 423 -25.98 26.33 36.96
C GLU A 423 -25.25 27.68 37.20
N MET A 424 -24.61 28.21 36.18
CA MET A 424 -23.89 29.50 36.22
C MET A 424 -24.85 30.67 35.91
N SER A 425 -25.94 30.76 36.61
CA SER A 425 -26.87 31.87 36.49
C SER A 425 -26.43 33.12 37.29
N VAL A 426 -27.03 34.26 36.97
CA VAL A 426 -26.81 35.53 37.72
C VAL A 426 -27.10 35.37 39.21
N SER A 427 -28.16 34.66 39.55
CA SER A 427 -28.54 34.39 40.94
C SER A 427 -27.52 33.50 41.67
N TYR A 428 -26.97 32.46 41.01
CA TYR A 428 -25.94 31.62 41.57
C TYR A 428 -24.63 32.36 41.84
N ILE A 429 -24.17 33.17 40.88
CA ILE A 429 -22.95 33.99 41.03
C ILE A 429 -23.12 35.07 42.10
N ASN A 430 -24.29 35.71 42.20
CA ASN A 430 -24.57 36.68 43.25
C ASN A 430 -24.63 36.00 44.62
N GLY A 431 -25.18 34.78 44.72
CA GLY A 431 -25.16 34.02 45.97
C GLY A 431 -23.74 33.64 46.40
N LEU A 432 -22.82 33.32 45.46
CA LEU A 432 -21.41 33.10 45.74
C LEU A 432 -20.72 34.38 46.22
N LYS A 433 -20.96 35.55 45.57
CA LYS A 433 -20.39 36.82 45.95
C LYS A 433 -20.81 37.24 47.37
N ASN A 434 -22.05 37.02 47.75
CA ASN A 434 -22.53 37.32 49.10
C ASN A 434 -21.89 36.42 50.16
N LYS A 435 -21.74 35.11 49.87
CA LYS A 435 -21.05 34.19 50.79
C LYS A 435 -19.55 34.53 50.98
N PHE A 436 -18.89 35.11 49.98
CA PHE A 436 -17.50 35.53 50.10
C PHE A 436 -17.30 36.91 50.72
N LYS A 437 -18.34 37.75 50.71
CA LYS A 437 -18.33 39.02 51.47
C LYS A 437 -18.50 38.84 52.99
N GLU A 438 -19.16 37.76 53.40
CA GLU A 438 -19.35 37.41 54.81
C GLU A 438 -18.14 36.68 55.43
N THR A 439 -17.18 36.23 54.62
CA THR A 439 -15.99 35.51 55.06
C THR A 439 -14.67 36.26 54.86
N ALA A 440 -14.71 37.55 54.41
CA ALA A 440 -13.60 38.48 54.32
C ALA A 440 -13.75 39.56 55.37
#